data_76a1cd18bafe7a51fb8980b22f44c65e
#
_entry.id   76a1cd18bafe7a51fb8980b22f44c65e
#
_cell.length_a   1.000
_cell.length_b   1.000
_cell.length_c   1.000
_cell.angle_alpha   90.00
_cell.angle_beta   90.00
_cell.angle_gamma   90.00
#
_symmetry.space_group_name_H-M   'P 1'
#
loop_
_entity.id
_entity.type
_entity.pdbx_description
1 polymer ?
#
loop_
_entity_poly.entity_id
_entity_poly.type
_entity_poly.pdbx_seq_one_letter_code
_entity_poly.pdbx_strand_id
1 'polypeptide(L)'
;MRITPRSCTLTELLDTAITEMPPQSILAITSKVVSLCEGSIAPVQGTDKQALVREQSDYYMPESDSKWGINFTITDDTLIPNAGIDESNAGDVYVLWPEDAQETANQVREYLCGRFNNDELGVVITDSTCRPLRRGVSGVAMAFSGFKPLRDYIGTPDLFDRPFEVSQSDVVGGIASAAVLMMGEGSESTPLALLRDVTVAEFVSRGPSEEELASLRIPVEEDLFAPFLQHVKWQKGGRRK
;
A
#
# COMPACT_ATOMS: atom_id res chain seq x y z
N MET A 1 2.48 -5.24 -21.86
CA MET A 1 1.25 -4.52 -22.28
C MET A 1 1.24 -3.17 -21.61
N ARG A 2 0.89 -2.08 -22.31
CA ARG A 2 0.72 -0.75 -21.67
C ARG A 2 -0.68 -0.67 -21.10
N ILE A 3 -0.82 -0.43 -19.80
CA ILE A 3 -2.10 -0.28 -19.13
C ILE A 3 -2.47 1.22 -19.14
N THR A 4 -3.64 1.53 -19.65
CA THR A 4 -4.23 2.88 -19.65
C THR A 4 -5.58 2.83 -18.94
N PRO A 5 -6.16 3.97 -18.55
CA PRO A 5 -7.42 3.97 -17.82
C PRO A 5 -8.49 3.07 -18.44
N ARG A 6 -8.99 2.11 -17.68
CA ARG A 6 -10.02 1.16 -18.09
C ARG A 6 -9.74 0.37 -19.37
N SER A 7 -8.45 0.20 -19.74
CA SER A 7 -8.06 -0.58 -20.93
C SER A 7 -8.21 -2.09 -20.72
N CYS A 8 -8.23 -2.54 -19.48
CA CYS A 8 -8.54 -3.91 -19.06
C CYS A 8 -9.10 -3.89 -17.64
N THR A 9 -9.80 -4.94 -17.27
CA THR A 9 -10.12 -5.22 -15.88
C THR A 9 -8.90 -5.80 -15.14
N LEU A 10 -8.90 -5.69 -13.81
CA LEU A 10 -7.83 -6.30 -13.01
C LEU A 10 -7.78 -7.83 -13.20
N THR A 11 -8.94 -8.49 -13.32
CA THR A 11 -9.04 -9.94 -13.59
C THR A 11 -8.40 -10.31 -14.92
N GLU A 12 -8.67 -9.59 -16.02
CA GLU A 12 -8.05 -9.85 -17.32
C GLU A 12 -6.53 -9.67 -17.30
N LEU A 13 -6.05 -8.69 -16.52
CA LEU A 13 -4.61 -8.52 -16.31
C LEU A 13 -4.01 -9.71 -15.57
N LEU A 14 -4.65 -10.16 -14.50
CA LEU A 14 -4.21 -11.32 -13.71
C LEU A 14 -4.23 -12.61 -14.54
N ASP A 15 -5.25 -12.80 -15.36
CA ASP A 15 -5.36 -13.96 -16.25
C ASP A 15 -4.22 -14.03 -17.26
N THR A 16 -3.83 -12.88 -17.77
CA THR A 16 -2.75 -12.79 -18.75
C THR A 16 -1.37 -12.94 -18.11
N ALA A 17 -1.17 -12.37 -16.91
CA ALA A 17 0.15 -12.26 -16.30
C ALA A 17 0.51 -13.43 -15.38
N ILE A 18 -0.47 -14.02 -14.69
CA ILE A 18 -0.22 -15.04 -13.66
C ILE A 18 -0.60 -16.42 -14.21
N THR A 19 0.40 -17.24 -14.46
CA THR A 19 0.21 -18.61 -14.99
C THR A 19 0.28 -19.68 -13.91
N GLU A 20 0.88 -19.37 -12.76
CA GLU A 20 1.02 -20.29 -11.63
C GLU A 20 1.08 -19.51 -10.31
N MET A 21 0.55 -20.09 -9.25
CA MET A 21 0.71 -19.60 -7.86
C MET A 21 0.96 -20.79 -6.93
N PRO A 22 2.24 -21.15 -6.67
CA PRO A 22 2.57 -22.19 -5.70
C PRO A 22 2.06 -21.85 -4.30
N PRO A 23 1.88 -22.84 -3.41
CA PRO A 23 1.62 -22.57 -2.00
C PRO A 23 2.66 -21.62 -1.38
N GLN A 24 2.27 -20.90 -0.34
CA GLN A 24 3.10 -19.90 0.35
C GLN A 24 3.64 -18.81 -0.58
N SER A 25 2.84 -18.44 -1.59
CA SER A 25 3.13 -17.32 -2.49
C SER A 25 2.29 -16.10 -2.14
N ILE A 26 2.88 -14.92 -2.35
CA ILE A 26 2.19 -13.62 -2.21
C ILE A 26 2.32 -12.87 -3.52
N LEU A 27 1.19 -12.44 -4.08
CA LEU A 27 1.15 -11.55 -5.23
C LEU A 27 1.14 -10.10 -4.75
N ALA A 28 2.14 -9.35 -5.12
CA ALA A 28 2.16 -7.90 -4.95
C ALA A 28 1.66 -7.22 -6.22
N ILE A 29 0.81 -6.21 -6.04
CA ILE A 29 0.18 -5.42 -7.11
C ILE A 29 0.37 -3.95 -6.80
N THR A 30 0.89 -3.15 -7.74
CA THR A 30 0.95 -1.70 -7.53
C THR A 30 -0.44 -1.08 -7.53
N SER A 31 -0.70 -0.18 -6.58
CA SER A 31 -1.94 0.59 -6.47
C SER A 31 -2.30 1.31 -7.77
N LYS A 32 -1.29 1.82 -8.48
CA LYS A 32 -1.46 2.50 -9.76
C LYS A 32 -2.21 1.64 -10.78
N VAL A 33 -1.88 0.35 -10.89
CA VAL A 33 -2.56 -0.54 -11.84
C VAL A 33 -3.97 -0.85 -11.40
N VAL A 34 -4.21 -1.05 -10.11
CA VAL A 34 -5.56 -1.19 -9.56
C VAL A 34 -6.39 0.03 -9.94
N SER A 35 -5.91 1.22 -9.63
CA SER A 35 -6.61 2.49 -9.92
C SER A 35 -6.88 2.70 -11.41
N LEU A 36 -5.93 2.36 -12.28
CA LEU A 36 -6.13 2.45 -13.72
C LEU A 36 -7.23 1.49 -14.21
N CYS A 37 -7.27 0.28 -13.67
CA CYS A 37 -8.29 -0.72 -14.05
C CYS A 37 -9.69 -0.31 -13.58
N GLU A 38 -9.84 0.21 -12.37
CA GLU A 38 -11.14 0.65 -11.82
C GLU A 38 -11.55 2.06 -12.29
N GLY A 39 -10.57 2.88 -12.72
CA GLY A 39 -10.82 4.25 -13.21
C GLY A 39 -10.76 5.30 -12.11
N SER A 40 -10.02 5.07 -11.01
CA SER A 40 -9.70 6.05 -9.97
C SER A 40 -8.65 7.03 -10.48
N ILE A 41 -9.09 7.97 -11.31
CA ILE A 41 -8.26 8.94 -12.02
C ILE A 41 -8.92 10.32 -12.08
N ALA A 42 -8.11 11.35 -12.29
CA ALA A 42 -8.58 12.70 -12.62
C ALA A 42 -7.81 13.25 -13.84
N PRO A 43 -8.42 14.04 -14.75
CA PRO A 43 -7.70 14.62 -15.86
C PRO A 43 -6.68 15.65 -15.36
N VAL A 44 -5.48 15.68 -15.97
CA VAL A 44 -4.47 16.72 -15.67
C VAL A 44 -4.98 18.09 -16.15
N GLN A 45 -5.55 18.12 -17.36
CA GLN A 45 -6.04 19.37 -17.92
C GLN A 45 -7.25 19.89 -17.16
N GLY A 46 -7.15 21.09 -16.63
CA GLY A 46 -8.22 21.77 -15.90
C GLY A 46 -8.35 21.40 -14.42
N THR A 47 -7.50 20.49 -13.93
CA THR A 47 -7.50 20.08 -12.51
C THR A 47 -6.40 20.82 -11.74
N ASP A 48 -6.78 21.51 -10.66
CA ASP A 48 -5.83 22.01 -9.67
C ASP A 48 -5.34 20.83 -8.81
N LYS A 49 -4.09 20.42 -9.02
CA LYS A 49 -3.48 19.31 -8.29
C LYS A 49 -3.53 19.49 -6.77
N GLN A 50 -3.34 20.72 -6.30
CA GLN A 50 -3.33 20.99 -4.86
C GLN A 50 -4.73 20.87 -4.25
N ALA A 51 -5.75 21.33 -4.99
CA ALA A 51 -7.14 21.12 -4.58
C ALA A 51 -7.49 19.62 -4.55
N LEU A 52 -7.02 18.87 -5.55
CA LEU A 52 -7.21 17.41 -5.61
C LEU A 52 -6.52 16.69 -4.45
N VAL A 53 -5.29 17.08 -4.09
CA VAL A 53 -4.57 16.53 -2.93
C VAL A 53 -5.36 16.77 -1.64
N ARG A 54 -5.90 17.97 -1.44
CA ARG A 54 -6.75 18.28 -0.28
C ARG A 54 -8.03 17.45 -0.25
N GLU A 55 -8.65 17.26 -1.39
CA GLU A 55 -9.87 16.45 -1.52
C GLU A 55 -9.60 14.96 -1.23
N GLN A 56 -8.47 14.43 -1.67
CA GLN A 56 -8.11 13.02 -1.56
C GLN A 56 -7.41 12.64 -0.25
N SER A 57 -7.17 13.57 0.65
CA SER A 57 -6.54 13.32 1.95
C SER A 57 -7.51 13.38 3.12
N ASP A 58 -7.22 12.66 4.22
CA ASP A 58 -7.90 12.80 5.50
C ASP A 58 -7.43 14.09 6.19
N TYR A 59 -6.10 14.29 6.19
CA TYR A 59 -5.45 15.50 6.69
C TYR A 59 -4.30 15.89 5.76
N TYR A 60 -4.05 17.17 5.64
CA TYR A 60 -2.93 17.70 4.87
C TYR A 60 -2.18 18.80 5.63
N MET A 61 -0.90 18.90 5.39
CA MET A 61 -0.09 20.01 5.82
C MET A 61 -0.32 21.18 4.85
N PRO A 62 -0.58 22.41 5.34
CA PRO A 62 -0.66 23.59 4.48
C PRO A 62 0.59 23.67 3.59
N GLU A 63 0.45 24.25 2.40
CA GLU A 63 1.51 24.41 1.38
C GLU A 63 2.76 25.18 1.86
N SER A 64 3.04 25.19 3.12
CA SER A 64 4.18 25.86 3.68
C SER A 64 5.44 25.06 3.35
N ASP A 65 6.35 25.70 2.67
CA ASP A 65 7.79 25.48 2.80
C ASP A 65 8.41 24.19 2.24
N SER A 66 7.67 23.31 1.57
CA SER A 66 8.31 22.25 0.81
C SER A 66 8.98 22.83 -0.44
N LYS A 67 10.30 22.89 -0.43
CA LYS A 67 11.08 23.32 -1.61
C LYS A 67 10.84 22.46 -2.85
N TRP A 68 10.12 21.35 -2.71
CA TRP A 68 9.79 20.40 -3.78
C TRP A 68 8.34 20.54 -4.27
N GLY A 69 7.52 21.43 -3.67
CA GLY A 69 6.09 21.53 -3.97
C GLY A 69 5.30 20.27 -3.61
N ILE A 70 5.81 19.49 -2.67
CA ILE A 70 5.19 18.25 -2.19
C ILE A 70 4.46 18.53 -0.88
N ASN A 71 3.19 18.21 -0.80
CA ASN A 71 2.43 18.27 0.44
C ASN A 71 2.50 16.94 1.17
N PHE A 72 2.81 16.98 2.47
CA PHE A 72 2.59 15.82 3.32
C PHE A 72 1.12 15.74 3.70
N THR A 73 0.58 14.54 3.61
CA THR A 73 -0.80 14.21 3.92
C THR A 73 -0.87 12.97 4.79
N ILE A 74 -1.96 12.84 5.52
CA ILE A 74 -2.38 11.57 6.12
C ILE A 74 -3.57 11.10 5.28
N THR A 75 -3.46 9.91 4.73
CA THR A 75 -4.47 9.29 3.86
C THR A 75 -4.57 7.82 4.25
N ASP A 76 -5.78 7.36 4.61
CA ASP A 76 -6.03 6.01 5.13
C ASP A 76 -5.02 5.61 6.22
N ASP A 77 -4.89 6.47 7.23
CA ASP A 77 -3.99 6.31 8.38
C ASP A 77 -2.50 6.19 8.01
N THR A 78 -2.11 6.59 6.79
CA THR A 78 -0.73 6.54 6.29
C THR A 78 -0.20 7.95 6.02
N LEU A 79 1.00 8.25 6.53
CA LEU A 79 1.72 9.47 6.18
C LEU A 79 2.31 9.31 4.78
N ILE A 80 1.74 10.00 3.80
CA ILE A 80 2.09 9.87 2.39
C ILE A 80 2.17 11.24 1.69
N PRO A 81 3.13 11.47 0.76
CA PRO A 81 3.16 12.67 -0.05
C PRO A 81 1.95 12.77 -0.98
N ASN A 82 1.38 13.98 -1.11
CA ASN A 82 0.36 14.31 -2.10
C ASN A 82 -0.86 13.37 -2.12
N ALA A 83 -1.27 12.84 -0.99
CA ALA A 83 -2.36 11.84 -0.87
C ALA A 83 -2.16 10.59 -1.74
N GLY A 84 -0.90 10.24 -2.06
CA GLY A 84 -0.58 9.14 -2.97
C GLY A 84 -0.91 9.40 -4.45
N ILE A 85 -1.27 10.63 -4.81
CA ILE A 85 -1.57 10.99 -6.21
C ILE A 85 -0.31 10.93 -7.06
N ASP A 86 -0.32 10.09 -8.08
CA ASP A 86 0.77 9.91 -9.02
C ASP A 86 0.42 10.49 -10.40
N GLU A 87 1.43 11.06 -11.04
CA GLU A 87 1.36 11.63 -12.40
C GLU A 87 2.30 10.89 -13.35
N SER A 88 3.26 10.15 -12.80
CA SER A 88 4.27 9.45 -13.60
C SER A 88 3.68 8.26 -14.35
N ASN A 89 4.10 8.08 -15.60
CA ASN A 89 3.68 6.98 -16.46
C ASN A 89 2.15 6.85 -16.67
N ALA A 90 1.38 7.91 -16.42
CA ALA A 90 -0.08 7.91 -16.47
C ALA A 90 -0.68 8.65 -17.70
N GLY A 91 0.17 9.30 -18.52
CA GLY A 91 -0.29 10.12 -19.65
C GLY A 91 -0.94 11.43 -19.18
N ASP A 92 -2.17 11.69 -19.61
CA ASP A 92 -2.86 12.96 -19.33
C ASP A 92 -3.79 12.89 -18.10
N VAL A 93 -3.53 11.94 -17.17
CA VAL A 93 -4.32 11.76 -15.95
C VAL A 93 -3.45 11.74 -14.69
N TYR A 94 -4.01 12.22 -13.60
CA TYR A 94 -3.57 11.90 -12.25
C TYR A 94 -4.16 10.54 -11.86
N VAL A 95 -3.33 9.65 -11.35
CA VAL A 95 -3.79 8.38 -10.77
C VAL A 95 -3.98 8.59 -9.28
N LEU A 96 -5.18 8.34 -8.80
CA LEU A 96 -5.55 8.43 -7.39
C LEU A 96 -5.32 7.07 -6.73
N TRP A 97 -5.36 7.02 -5.41
CA TRP A 97 -5.42 5.73 -4.73
C TRP A 97 -6.71 4.97 -5.08
N PRO A 98 -6.68 3.63 -5.05
CA PRO A 98 -7.88 2.82 -5.21
C PRO A 98 -9.00 3.27 -4.27
N GLU A 99 -10.25 3.11 -4.70
CA GLU A 99 -11.41 3.50 -3.91
C GLU A 99 -11.50 2.67 -2.62
N ASP A 100 -11.34 1.36 -2.75
CA ASP A 100 -11.22 0.41 -1.63
C ASP A 100 -10.14 -0.64 -1.92
N ALA A 101 -8.90 -0.31 -1.53
CA ALA A 101 -7.76 -1.20 -1.72
C ALA A 101 -7.91 -2.51 -0.94
N GLN A 102 -8.54 -2.47 0.25
CA GLN A 102 -8.68 -3.65 1.09
C GLN A 102 -9.69 -4.64 0.51
N GLU A 103 -10.83 -4.16 0.04
CA GLU A 103 -11.81 -5.00 -0.64
C GLU A 103 -11.23 -5.59 -1.93
N THR A 104 -10.48 -4.78 -2.70
CA THR A 104 -9.78 -5.25 -3.91
C THR A 104 -8.78 -6.36 -3.58
N ALA A 105 -7.98 -6.23 -2.52
CA ALA A 105 -7.05 -7.28 -2.10
C ALA A 105 -7.77 -8.59 -1.74
N ASN A 106 -8.92 -8.50 -1.05
CA ASN A 106 -9.74 -9.66 -0.71
C ASN A 106 -10.30 -10.36 -1.95
N GLN A 107 -10.90 -9.59 -2.87
CA GLN A 107 -11.48 -10.10 -4.12
C GLN A 107 -10.42 -10.75 -5.02
N VAL A 108 -9.26 -10.13 -5.17
CA VAL A 108 -8.14 -10.70 -5.93
C VAL A 108 -7.66 -12.00 -5.31
N ARG A 109 -7.53 -12.05 -3.99
CA ARG A 109 -7.13 -13.30 -3.32
C ARG A 109 -8.16 -14.41 -3.54
N GLU A 110 -9.43 -14.12 -3.31
CA GLU A 110 -10.51 -15.09 -3.51
C GLU A 110 -10.52 -15.63 -4.94
N TYR A 111 -10.39 -14.76 -5.93
CA TYR A 111 -10.27 -15.11 -7.33
C TYR A 111 -9.08 -16.06 -7.60
N LEU A 112 -7.90 -15.72 -7.10
CA LEU A 112 -6.69 -16.52 -7.30
C LEU A 112 -6.75 -17.86 -6.56
N CYS A 113 -7.30 -17.92 -5.35
CA CYS A 113 -7.52 -19.17 -4.62
C CYS A 113 -8.44 -20.10 -5.41
N GLY A 114 -9.54 -19.60 -5.94
CA GLY A 114 -10.44 -20.38 -6.80
C GLY A 114 -9.79 -20.85 -8.09
N ARG A 115 -9.04 -19.98 -8.77
CA ARG A 115 -8.38 -20.27 -10.04
C ARG A 115 -7.28 -21.32 -9.91
N PHE A 116 -6.49 -21.26 -8.85
CA PHE A 116 -5.34 -22.17 -8.65
C PHE A 116 -5.63 -23.30 -7.66
N ASN A 117 -6.84 -23.35 -7.11
CA ASN A 117 -7.26 -24.31 -6.08
C ASN A 117 -6.25 -24.42 -4.93
N ASN A 118 -5.88 -23.27 -4.39
CA ASN A 118 -4.85 -23.14 -3.37
C ASN A 118 -5.20 -22.03 -2.37
N ASP A 119 -5.37 -22.36 -1.09
CA ASP A 119 -5.75 -21.41 -0.03
C ASP A 119 -4.55 -20.75 0.67
N GLU A 120 -3.33 -21.27 0.47
CA GLU A 120 -2.10 -20.72 1.02
C GLU A 120 -1.52 -19.64 0.10
N LEU A 121 -2.36 -18.66 -0.27
CA LEU A 121 -2.00 -17.54 -1.10
C LEU A 121 -2.25 -16.22 -0.38
N GLY A 122 -1.34 -15.27 -0.60
CA GLY A 122 -1.49 -13.90 -0.16
C GLY A 122 -1.55 -12.91 -1.31
N VAL A 123 -2.13 -11.76 -1.04
CA VAL A 123 -2.13 -10.58 -1.92
C VAL A 123 -1.71 -9.37 -1.11
N VAL A 124 -0.90 -8.49 -1.68
CA VAL A 124 -0.58 -7.17 -1.13
C VAL A 124 -0.72 -6.11 -2.21
N ILE A 125 -1.46 -5.05 -1.94
CA ILE A 125 -1.51 -3.85 -2.78
C ILE A 125 -0.48 -2.88 -2.23
N THR A 126 0.39 -2.38 -3.09
CA THR A 126 1.56 -1.60 -2.70
C THR A 126 1.54 -0.21 -3.32
N ASP A 127 2.14 0.72 -2.60
CA ASP A 127 2.54 2.02 -3.12
C ASP A 127 3.97 2.33 -2.67
N SER A 128 4.50 3.50 -3.07
CA SER A 128 5.84 3.95 -2.72
C SER A 128 5.77 5.15 -1.79
N THR A 129 6.61 5.16 -0.77
CA THR A 129 6.70 6.28 0.18
C THR A 129 8.13 6.68 0.48
N CYS A 130 8.30 7.94 0.91
CA CYS A 130 9.56 8.48 1.40
C CYS A 130 9.74 8.15 2.88
N ARG A 131 10.99 7.99 3.31
CA ARG A 131 11.35 7.88 4.73
C ARG A 131 12.11 9.13 5.19
N PRO A 132 11.84 9.64 6.40
CA PRO A 132 12.60 10.76 6.94
C PRO A 132 14.11 10.48 6.96
N LEU A 133 14.92 11.49 6.62
CA LEU A 133 16.39 11.46 6.64
C LEU A 133 17.02 10.35 5.75
N ARG A 134 16.27 9.79 4.79
CA ARG A 134 16.78 8.83 3.80
C ARG A 134 16.44 9.29 2.39
N ARG A 135 17.36 9.04 1.46
CA ARG A 135 17.12 9.23 0.02
C ARG A 135 16.51 7.97 -0.56
N GLY A 136 15.68 8.16 -1.59
CA GLY A 136 14.94 7.09 -2.26
C GLY A 136 13.57 6.86 -1.63
N VAL A 137 12.80 6.04 -2.31
CA VAL A 137 11.47 5.58 -1.87
C VAL A 137 11.55 4.10 -1.52
N SER A 138 10.58 3.62 -0.80
CA SER A 138 10.42 2.20 -0.50
C SER A 138 8.95 1.83 -0.57
N GLY A 139 8.67 0.57 -0.86
CA GLY A 139 7.30 0.09 -0.85
C GLY A 139 6.63 0.22 0.51
N VAL A 140 5.35 0.53 0.48
CA VAL A 140 4.42 0.50 1.60
C VAL A 140 3.22 -0.35 1.22
N ALA A 141 2.69 -1.11 2.17
CA ALA A 141 1.47 -1.87 1.97
C ALA A 141 0.26 -0.96 2.22
N MET A 142 -0.64 -0.89 1.24
CA MET A 142 -1.93 -0.23 1.37
C MET A 142 -3.00 -1.18 1.87
N ALA A 143 -2.96 -2.43 1.38
CA ALA A 143 -3.91 -3.47 1.72
C ALA A 143 -3.25 -4.85 1.57
N PHE A 144 -3.82 -5.84 2.24
CA PHE A 144 -3.32 -7.21 2.16
C PHE A 144 -4.45 -8.22 2.40
N SER A 145 -4.23 -9.47 1.98
CA SER A 145 -5.17 -10.55 2.23
C SER A 145 -4.45 -11.91 2.26
N GLY A 146 -4.91 -12.82 3.11
CA GLY A 146 -4.44 -14.21 3.13
C GLY A 146 -3.23 -14.52 4.02
N PHE A 147 -2.74 -13.55 4.79
CA PHE A 147 -1.67 -13.77 5.78
C PHE A 147 -1.75 -12.75 6.91
N LYS A 148 -1.08 -13.03 8.05
CA LYS A 148 -1.02 -12.08 9.16
C LYS A 148 -0.06 -10.94 8.87
N PRO A 149 -0.44 -9.68 9.16
CA PRO A 149 0.36 -8.50 8.81
C PRO A 149 1.59 -8.30 9.71
N LEU A 150 1.49 -8.72 10.96
CA LEU A 150 2.53 -8.56 11.97
C LEU A 150 2.98 -9.91 12.53
N ARG A 151 4.23 -10.00 12.89
CA ARG A 151 4.74 -11.06 13.76
C ARG A 151 5.06 -10.47 15.11
N ASP A 152 4.33 -10.91 16.11
CA ASP A 152 4.44 -10.44 17.49
C ASP A 152 5.48 -11.23 18.27
N TYR A 153 6.39 -10.52 18.93
CA TYR A 153 7.38 -11.08 19.84
C TYR A 153 7.15 -10.64 21.28
N ILE A 154 6.15 -9.79 21.57
CA ILE A 154 5.88 -9.28 22.92
C ILE A 154 5.65 -10.44 23.88
N GLY A 155 6.35 -10.42 25.02
CA GLY A 155 6.29 -11.47 26.03
C GLY A 155 7.14 -12.71 25.74
N THR A 156 7.67 -12.87 24.51
CA THR A 156 8.64 -13.95 24.22
C THR A 156 10.03 -13.58 24.75
N PRO A 157 10.85 -14.56 25.17
CA PRO A 157 12.20 -14.27 25.69
C PRO A 157 13.17 -13.88 24.58
N ASP A 158 14.08 -12.96 24.88
CA ASP A 158 15.29 -12.73 24.10
C ASP A 158 16.33 -13.83 24.33
N LEU A 159 17.55 -13.69 23.77
CA LEU A 159 18.65 -14.65 23.97
C LEU A 159 19.18 -14.72 25.39
N PHE A 160 18.73 -13.86 26.30
CA PHE A 160 19.11 -13.78 27.72
C PHE A 160 17.90 -13.96 28.65
N ASP A 161 16.83 -14.60 28.17
CA ASP A 161 15.58 -14.87 28.90
C ASP A 161 14.84 -13.61 29.40
N ARG A 162 15.05 -12.43 28.73
CA ARG A 162 14.31 -11.22 29.03
C ARG A 162 13.12 -11.11 28.07
N PRO A 163 11.91 -10.85 28.55
CA PRO A 163 10.76 -10.71 27.67
C PRO A 163 10.89 -9.45 26.78
N PHE A 164 10.55 -9.59 25.51
CA PHE A 164 10.36 -8.43 24.64
C PHE A 164 9.14 -7.61 25.09
N GLU A 165 9.27 -6.30 25.18
CA GLU A 165 8.21 -5.40 25.66
C GLU A 165 7.41 -4.76 24.51
N VAL A 166 8.07 -4.51 23.37
CA VAL A 166 7.46 -3.73 22.24
C VAL A 166 7.80 -4.29 20.86
N SER A 167 8.53 -5.41 20.78
CA SER A 167 9.05 -5.88 19.49
C SER A 167 7.98 -6.58 18.67
N GLN A 168 7.67 -6.01 17.50
CA GLN A 168 6.84 -6.61 16.46
C GLN A 168 7.55 -6.44 15.11
N SER A 169 7.44 -7.41 14.22
CA SER A 169 7.92 -7.28 12.84
C SER A 169 6.75 -6.91 11.93
N ASP A 170 6.92 -5.84 11.17
CA ASP A 170 6.04 -5.46 10.09
C ASP A 170 6.26 -6.39 8.88
N VAL A 171 5.53 -7.50 8.85
CA VAL A 171 5.64 -8.51 7.79
C VAL A 171 5.10 -7.97 6.49
N VAL A 172 3.94 -7.33 6.52
CA VAL A 172 3.28 -6.81 5.31
C VAL A 172 4.08 -5.68 4.68
N GLY A 173 4.62 -4.75 5.46
CA GLY A 173 5.48 -3.67 4.96
C GLY A 173 6.82 -4.18 4.45
N GLY A 174 7.41 -5.19 5.10
CA GLY A 174 8.61 -5.86 4.62
C GLY A 174 8.41 -6.52 3.24
N ILE A 175 7.30 -7.23 3.06
CA ILE A 175 6.90 -7.84 1.78
C ILE A 175 6.66 -6.77 0.71
N ALA A 176 5.91 -5.71 1.02
CA ALA A 176 5.66 -4.60 0.11
C ALA A 176 6.96 -3.93 -0.34
N SER A 177 7.88 -3.67 0.59
CA SER A 177 9.18 -3.06 0.28
C SER A 177 10.02 -3.94 -0.63
N ALA A 178 10.07 -5.26 -0.40
CA ALA A 178 10.78 -6.20 -1.26
C ALA A 178 10.16 -6.29 -2.66
N ALA A 179 8.85 -6.34 -2.74
CA ALA A 179 8.13 -6.39 -4.01
C ALA A 179 8.35 -5.13 -4.86
N VAL A 180 8.18 -3.94 -4.27
CA VAL A 180 8.38 -2.65 -4.96
C VAL A 180 9.82 -2.49 -5.46
N LEU A 181 10.80 -2.93 -4.66
CA LEU A 181 12.21 -2.94 -5.11
C LEU A 181 12.41 -3.76 -6.39
N MET A 182 11.71 -4.89 -6.53
CA MET A 182 11.79 -5.74 -7.72
C MET A 182 10.93 -5.24 -8.88
N MET A 183 9.81 -4.58 -8.59
CA MET A 183 8.95 -3.98 -9.60
C MET A 183 9.60 -2.73 -10.24
N GLY A 184 10.42 -1.99 -9.47
CA GLY A 184 11.06 -0.76 -9.91
C GLY A 184 10.16 0.48 -9.78
N GLU A 185 10.78 1.66 -9.91
CA GLU A 185 10.13 2.98 -9.74
C GLU A 185 10.08 3.79 -11.04
N GLY A 186 10.63 3.25 -12.09
CA GLY A 186 10.78 3.97 -13.36
C GLY A 186 9.83 3.49 -14.45
N SER A 187 10.39 3.06 -15.57
CA SER A 187 9.65 2.58 -16.75
C SER A 187 9.82 1.08 -17.00
N GLU A 188 10.07 0.31 -15.96
CA GLU A 188 10.32 -1.14 -16.02
C GLU A 188 9.08 -1.91 -16.52
N SER A 189 7.89 -1.34 -16.36
CA SER A 189 6.61 -1.95 -16.78
C SER A 189 6.32 -3.29 -16.10
N THR A 190 6.71 -3.43 -14.85
CA THR A 190 6.52 -4.62 -14.01
C THR A 190 5.62 -4.33 -12.82
N PRO A 191 4.29 -4.15 -13.03
CA PRO A 191 3.37 -3.72 -11.97
C PRO A 191 2.94 -4.84 -11.02
N LEU A 192 3.40 -6.06 -11.25
CA LEU A 192 3.11 -7.26 -10.48
C LEU A 192 4.41 -7.94 -10.09
N ALA A 193 4.50 -8.42 -8.86
CA ALA A 193 5.59 -9.29 -8.40
C ALA A 193 5.02 -10.49 -7.65
N LEU A 194 5.47 -11.69 -8.02
CA LEU A 194 5.14 -12.92 -7.31
C LEU A 194 6.29 -13.31 -6.39
N LEU A 195 6.06 -13.20 -5.08
CA LEU A 195 6.98 -13.67 -4.07
C LEU A 195 6.64 -15.15 -3.76
N ARG A 196 7.63 -16.03 -3.79
CA ARG A 196 7.48 -17.47 -3.54
C ARG A 196 8.20 -17.88 -2.27
N ASP A 197 7.78 -18.98 -1.69
CA ASP A 197 8.40 -19.54 -0.49
C ASP A 197 8.49 -18.51 0.65
N VAL A 198 7.40 -17.75 0.86
CA VAL A 198 7.35 -16.66 1.87
C VAL A 198 7.11 -17.28 3.26
N THR A 199 8.11 -18.00 3.76
CA THR A 199 8.05 -18.73 5.04
C THR A 199 7.97 -17.82 6.27
N VAL A 200 8.22 -16.53 6.10
CA VAL A 200 8.11 -15.53 7.19
C VAL A 200 6.67 -15.11 7.45
N ALA A 201 5.77 -15.32 6.48
CA ALA A 201 4.35 -15.00 6.61
C ALA A 201 3.57 -16.18 7.21
N GLU A 202 2.67 -15.89 8.13
CA GLU A 202 1.68 -16.83 8.62
C GLU A 202 0.43 -16.73 7.74
N PHE A 203 0.25 -17.72 6.83
CA PHE A 203 -0.88 -17.74 5.92
C PHE A 203 -2.19 -18.08 6.64
N VAL A 204 -3.27 -17.44 6.21
CA VAL A 204 -4.64 -17.67 6.69
C VAL A 204 -5.59 -17.77 5.49
N SER A 205 -6.60 -18.64 5.59
CA SER A 205 -7.56 -18.89 4.49
C SER A 205 -8.68 -17.84 4.37
N ARG A 206 -8.43 -16.62 4.83
CA ARG A 206 -9.40 -15.50 4.86
C ARG A 206 -8.73 -14.17 4.59
N GLY A 207 -9.51 -13.13 4.34
CA GLY A 207 -9.07 -11.75 4.45
C GLY A 207 -8.71 -11.37 5.90
N PRO A 208 -8.09 -10.20 6.12
CA PRO A 208 -7.77 -9.74 7.46
C PRO A 208 -9.03 -9.50 8.30
N SER A 209 -8.93 -9.73 9.60
CA SER A 209 -9.97 -9.32 10.55
C SER A 209 -9.85 -7.82 10.84
N GLU A 210 -10.92 -7.24 11.41
CA GLU A 210 -10.90 -5.85 11.88
C GLU A 210 -9.78 -5.62 12.92
N GLU A 211 -9.51 -6.60 13.77
CA GLU A 211 -8.44 -6.56 14.76
C GLU A 211 -7.05 -6.54 14.08
N GLU A 212 -6.84 -7.36 13.04
CA GLU A 212 -5.60 -7.37 12.27
C GLU A 212 -5.40 -6.04 11.52
N LEU A 213 -6.45 -5.46 10.96
CA LEU A 213 -6.38 -4.13 10.33
C LEU A 213 -6.11 -3.03 11.37
N ALA A 214 -6.76 -3.09 12.52
CA ALA A 214 -6.54 -2.14 13.61
C ALA A 214 -5.12 -2.23 14.18
N SER A 215 -4.52 -3.43 14.24
CA SER A 215 -3.18 -3.64 14.78
C SER A 215 -2.06 -2.95 13.97
N LEU A 216 -2.33 -2.64 12.69
CA LEU A 216 -1.40 -1.89 11.83
C LEU A 216 -1.48 -0.38 12.04
N ARG A 217 -2.53 0.10 12.68
CA ARG A 217 -2.80 1.52 12.86
C ARG A 217 -2.36 1.96 14.23
N ILE A 218 -1.73 3.12 14.28
CA ILE A 218 -1.35 3.75 15.53
C ILE A 218 -1.85 5.20 15.51
N PRO A 219 -2.58 5.65 16.54
CA PRO A 219 -2.97 7.06 16.65
C PRO A 219 -1.74 7.95 16.67
N VAL A 220 -1.85 9.17 16.10
CA VAL A 220 -0.73 10.11 16.04
C VAL A 220 -0.14 10.39 17.43
N GLU A 221 -0.97 10.37 18.48
CA GLU A 221 -0.58 10.63 19.86
C GLU A 221 0.26 9.51 20.47
N GLU A 222 0.13 8.28 19.97
CA GLU A 222 0.81 7.08 20.45
C GLU A 222 2.00 6.69 19.58
N ASP A 223 2.16 7.35 18.41
CA ASP A 223 3.24 7.08 17.49
C ASP A 223 4.59 7.53 18.07
N LEU A 224 5.65 6.77 17.77
CA LEU A 224 7.03 7.15 18.10
C LEU A 224 7.41 8.53 17.52
N PHE A 225 6.83 8.91 16.40
CA PHE A 225 7.01 10.20 15.73
C PHE A 225 6.03 11.28 16.23
N ALA A 226 5.19 11.01 17.22
CA ALA A 226 4.26 11.98 17.80
C ALA A 226 4.88 13.35 18.10
N PRO A 227 6.12 13.46 18.69
CA PRO A 227 6.74 14.76 18.93
C PRO A 227 6.95 15.62 17.68
N PHE A 228 7.02 15.00 16.50
CA PHE A 228 7.13 15.72 15.23
C PHE A 228 5.77 15.93 14.58
N LEU A 229 4.93 14.89 14.54
CA LEU A 229 3.64 14.92 13.88
C LEU A 229 2.64 15.87 14.53
N GLN A 230 2.63 15.95 15.86
CA GLN A 230 1.74 16.85 16.62
C GLN A 230 2.09 18.33 16.48
N HIS A 231 3.33 18.69 16.08
CA HIS A 231 3.71 20.05 15.83
C HIS A 231 3.25 20.59 14.46
N VAL A 232 2.83 19.72 13.58
CA VAL A 232 2.27 20.09 12.28
C VAL A 232 0.84 20.63 12.48
N LYS A 233 0.53 21.76 11.88
CA LYS A 233 -0.82 22.32 11.88
C LYS A 233 -1.67 21.64 10.80
N TRP A 234 -2.01 20.37 11.04
CA TRP A 234 -2.83 19.60 10.13
C TRP A 234 -4.17 20.28 9.85
N GLN A 235 -4.56 20.31 8.60
CA GLN A 235 -5.88 20.74 8.15
C GLN A 235 -6.67 19.50 7.71
N LYS A 236 -7.98 19.52 7.96
CA LYS A 236 -8.85 18.42 7.56
C LYS A 236 -9.03 18.43 6.04
N GLY A 237 -8.82 17.29 5.41
CA GLY A 237 -9.06 17.06 4.00
C GLY A 237 -10.51 16.70 3.69
N GLY A 238 -10.76 16.37 2.43
CA GLY A 238 -12.10 16.06 1.90
C GLY A 238 -12.40 14.58 1.73
N ARG A 239 -11.42 13.68 1.96
CA ARG A 239 -11.61 12.24 1.76
C ARG A 239 -12.77 11.74 2.62
N ARG A 240 -13.72 11.07 1.97
CA ARG A 240 -14.86 10.44 2.64
C ARG A 240 -14.55 8.95 2.76
N LYS A 241 -14.54 8.47 3.99
CA LYS A 241 -14.51 7.02 4.30
C LYS A 241 -15.91 6.44 4.16
#